data_bf153f167cb798d404fcd82b60d0143b
#
_entry.id   bf153f167cb798d404fcd82b60d0143b
#
_cell.length_a   1.000
_cell.length_b   1.000
_cell.length_c   1.000
_cell.angle_alpha   90.00
_cell.angle_beta   90.00
_cell.angle_gamma   90.00
#
_symmetry.space_group_name_H-M   'P 1'
#
loop_
_entity.id
_entity.type
_entity.pdbx_description
1 polymer ?
#
loop_
_entity_poly.entity_id
_entity_poly.type
_entity_poly.pdbx_seq_one_letter_code
_entity_poly.pdbx_strand_id
1 'polypeptide(L)'
;MKLSVLLLCALVAVQAALLAAPSAQAKGLQVGYYNKKCRKGVDVEGVIMWHIKRAIKKNPRVGAALVRLVFHDCFVRGCDGSREAPANIGLAAFDVLEEIKADLERKCRGVVSCSDILVYAARDATKILSRGHIDYKVPGGRLDGMYSSAYEAQAELPDSTFTAQQLIDNFARKNFDAEEMVILSGAHSIGMAHCSSFRGRLTAPSGEINRDYRNLLNYKCHQSANPAVVNNVRDEDYKTVARFMPGFKSRVRKIRDLCCRINGS
;
A
#
# COMPACT_ATOMS: atom_id res chain seq x y z
N MET A 1 45.69 22.96 -34.12
CA MET A 1 44.82 23.69 -33.16
C MET A 1 43.34 23.75 -33.57
N LYS A 2 42.96 24.04 -34.80
CA LYS A 2 41.52 24.14 -35.18
C LYS A 2 40.72 22.84 -35.13
N LEU A 3 41.32 21.69 -35.41
CA LEU A 3 40.66 20.39 -35.42
C LEU A 3 40.35 19.90 -34.00
N SER A 4 41.22 20.16 -33.03
CA SER A 4 41.02 19.78 -31.63
C SER A 4 39.90 20.56 -30.93
N VAL A 5 39.74 21.82 -31.30
CA VAL A 5 38.65 22.69 -30.77
C VAL A 5 37.29 22.23 -31.30
N LEU A 6 37.22 21.88 -32.60
CA LEU A 6 35.99 21.34 -33.17
C LEU A 6 35.55 20.02 -32.59
N LEU A 7 36.49 19.11 -32.28
CA LEU A 7 36.23 17.85 -31.59
C LEU A 7 35.73 18.08 -30.16
N LEU A 8 36.32 19.02 -29.44
CA LEU A 8 35.90 19.37 -28.09
C LEU A 8 34.49 19.99 -28.07
N CYS A 9 34.18 20.86 -28.99
CA CYS A 9 32.84 21.45 -29.16
C CYS A 9 31.79 20.39 -29.53
N ALA A 10 32.12 19.44 -30.39
CA ALA A 10 31.23 18.34 -30.72
C ALA A 10 30.95 17.41 -29.53
N LEU A 11 31.97 17.10 -28.71
CA LEU A 11 31.81 16.29 -27.49
C LEU A 11 30.92 17.00 -26.43
N VAL A 12 31.14 18.30 -26.26
CA VAL A 12 30.31 19.11 -25.33
C VAL A 12 28.84 19.19 -25.81
N ALA A 13 28.63 19.35 -27.12
CA ALA A 13 27.28 19.37 -27.69
C ALA A 13 26.55 18.04 -27.58
N VAL A 14 27.26 16.88 -27.71
CA VAL A 14 26.69 15.56 -27.50
C VAL A 14 26.36 15.33 -26.06
N GLN A 15 27.22 15.76 -25.12
CA GLN A 15 26.93 15.67 -23.68
C GLN A 15 25.76 16.57 -23.28
N ALA A 16 25.65 17.79 -23.82
CA ALA A 16 24.52 18.67 -23.57
C ALA A 16 23.19 18.09 -24.14
N ALA A 17 23.24 17.43 -25.31
CA ALA A 17 22.08 16.75 -25.88
C ALA A 17 21.65 15.52 -25.10
N LEU A 18 22.58 14.78 -24.48
CA LEU A 18 22.28 13.64 -23.60
C LEU A 18 21.69 14.10 -22.24
N LEU A 19 22.08 15.29 -21.76
CA LEU A 19 21.51 15.89 -20.54
C LEU A 19 20.15 16.59 -20.79
N ALA A 20 19.85 16.90 -22.05
CA ALA A 20 18.58 17.48 -22.48
C ALA A 20 17.57 16.43 -22.97
N ALA A 21 17.83 15.14 -22.72
CA ALA A 21 16.77 14.13 -22.92
C ALA A 21 15.56 14.56 -22.08
N PRO A 22 14.37 14.75 -22.68
CA PRO A 22 13.21 15.14 -21.91
C PRO A 22 13.01 14.05 -20.87
N SER A 23 13.21 14.38 -19.59
CA SER A 23 12.71 13.56 -18.51
C SER A 23 11.25 13.35 -18.86
N ALA A 24 10.84 12.10 -19.07
CA ALA A 24 9.44 11.77 -19.25
C ALA A 24 8.74 12.23 -17.98
N GLN A 25 8.27 13.47 -18.01
CA GLN A 25 7.48 14.05 -16.92
C GLN A 25 6.28 13.13 -16.77
N ALA A 26 6.28 12.33 -15.72
CA ALA A 26 5.11 11.57 -15.34
C ALA A 26 3.97 12.57 -15.28
N LYS A 27 3.03 12.52 -16.22
CA LYS A 27 1.83 13.35 -16.18
C LYS A 27 1.22 13.07 -14.82
N GLY A 28 1.14 14.09 -13.98
CA GLY A 28 0.79 13.95 -12.57
C GLY A 28 -0.46 13.11 -12.37
N LEU A 29 -0.51 12.35 -11.30
CA LEU A 29 -1.64 11.49 -10.97
C LEU A 29 -2.94 12.31 -10.94
N GLN A 30 -4.01 11.74 -11.50
CA GLN A 30 -5.28 12.44 -11.68
C GLN A 30 -6.45 11.58 -11.17
N VAL A 31 -7.35 12.17 -10.40
CA VAL A 31 -8.63 11.54 -10.05
C VAL A 31 -9.46 11.39 -11.33
N GLY A 32 -9.99 10.18 -11.56
CA GLY A 32 -10.70 9.86 -12.80
C GLY A 32 -9.79 9.70 -14.02
N TYR A 33 -8.52 9.36 -13.81
CA TYR A 33 -7.51 9.20 -14.86
C TYR A 33 -7.98 8.33 -16.03
N TYR A 34 -8.75 7.29 -15.74
CA TYR A 34 -9.19 6.32 -16.75
C TYR A 34 -10.49 6.69 -17.47
N ASN A 35 -11.18 7.79 -17.10
CA ASN A 35 -12.51 8.13 -17.64
C ASN A 35 -12.58 8.23 -19.19
N LYS A 36 -11.45 8.53 -19.84
CA LYS A 36 -11.36 8.67 -21.31
C LYS A 36 -10.21 7.88 -21.92
N LYS A 37 -9.59 6.98 -21.14
CA LYS A 37 -8.41 6.21 -21.61
C LYS A 37 -8.80 4.92 -22.30
N CYS A 38 -9.88 4.27 -21.83
CA CYS A 38 -10.38 3.05 -22.43
C CYS A 38 -11.31 3.34 -23.59
N ARG A 39 -11.14 2.61 -24.68
CA ARG A 39 -12.10 2.63 -25.78
C ARG A 39 -13.46 2.09 -25.28
N LYS A 40 -14.57 2.55 -25.90
CA LYS A 40 -15.95 2.10 -25.57
C LYS A 40 -16.43 2.51 -24.15
N GLY A 41 -15.86 3.52 -23.53
CA GLY A 41 -16.39 4.06 -22.26
C GLY A 41 -16.34 3.08 -21.09
N VAL A 42 -15.35 2.21 -21.02
CA VAL A 42 -15.16 1.27 -19.90
C VAL A 42 -14.92 2.03 -18.60
N ASP A 43 -15.76 1.82 -17.61
CA ASP A 43 -15.57 2.30 -16.25
C ASP A 43 -14.60 1.38 -15.50
N VAL A 44 -13.32 1.74 -15.52
CA VAL A 44 -12.24 0.97 -14.89
C VAL A 44 -12.44 0.84 -13.39
N GLU A 45 -12.77 1.95 -12.70
CA GLU A 45 -12.97 1.94 -11.26
C GLU A 45 -14.20 1.11 -10.87
N GLY A 46 -15.27 1.18 -11.66
CA GLY A 46 -16.47 0.36 -11.49
C GLY A 46 -16.21 -1.14 -11.67
N VAL A 47 -15.37 -1.52 -12.65
CA VAL A 47 -14.94 -2.91 -12.85
C VAL A 47 -14.19 -3.42 -11.61
N ILE A 48 -13.22 -2.65 -11.11
CA ILE A 48 -12.45 -3.01 -9.92
C ILE A 48 -13.39 -3.17 -8.71
N MET A 49 -14.23 -2.18 -8.45
CA MET A 49 -15.20 -2.20 -7.35
C MET A 49 -16.11 -3.44 -7.40
N TRP A 50 -16.56 -3.83 -8.58
CA TRP A 50 -17.41 -5.02 -8.75
C TRP A 50 -16.69 -6.30 -8.30
N HIS A 51 -15.45 -6.51 -8.76
CA HIS A 51 -14.63 -7.66 -8.35
C HIS A 51 -14.38 -7.67 -6.84
N ILE A 52 -14.02 -6.53 -6.26
CA ILE A 52 -13.74 -6.41 -4.82
C ILE A 52 -14.98 -6.70 -3.98
N LYS A 53 -16.15 -6.18 -4.36
CA LYS A 53 -17.43 -6.52 -3.69
C LYS A 53 -17.69 -8.01 -3.71
N ARG A 54 -17.49 -8.65 -4.85
CA ARG A 54 -17.68 -10.09 -5.01
C ARG A 54 -16.70 -10.89 -4.15
N ALA A 55 -15.43 -10.52 -4.16
CA ALA A 55 -14.38 -11.19 -3.39
C ALA A 55 -14.61 -11.06 -1.88
N ILE A 56 -14.91 -9.87 -1.38
CA ILE A 56 -15.19 -9.62 0.05
C ILE A 56 -16.46 -10.33 0.50
N LYS A 57 -17.50 -10.38 -0.33
CA LYS A 57 -18.73 -11.15 -0.03
C LYS A 57 -18.43 -12.63 0.16
N LYS A 58 -17.53 -13.21 -0.64
CA LYS A 58 -17.10 -14.61 -0.57
C LYS A 58 -16.15 -14.84 0.63
N ASN A 59 -15.23 -13.94 0.85
CA ASN A 59 -14.24 -14.01 1.93
C ASN A 59 -13.88 -12.60 2.45
N PRO A 60 -14.42 -12.15 3.59
CA PRO A 60 -14.14 -10.82 4.13
C PRO A 60 -12.65 -10.55 4.43
N ARG A 61 -11.83 -11.59 4.61
CA ARG A 61 -10.39 -11.47 4.87
C ARG A 61 -9.64 -10.84 3.68
N VAL A 62 -10.17 -10.99 2.47
CA VAL A 62 -9.61 -10.38 1.25
C VAL A 62 -9.45 -8.87 1.39
N GLY A 63 -10.40 -8.21 2.03
CA GLY A 63 -10.31 -6.75 2.21
C GLY A 63 -9.12 -6.32 3.07
N ALA A 64 -8.89 -6.99 4.21
CA ALA A 64 -7.72 -6.72 5.04
C ALA A 64 -6.41 -7.07 4.32
N ALA A 65 -6.40 -8.16 3.54
CA ALA A 65 -5.24 -8.57 2.74
C ALA A 65 -4.87 -7.50 1.70
N LEU A 66 -5.84 -6.92 1.00
CA LEU A 66 -5.61 -5.85 0.02
C LEU A 66 -5.06 -4.58 0.67
N VAL A 67 -5.56 -4.19 1.86
CA VAL A 67 -5.03 -3.04 2.60
C VAL A 67 -3.58 -3.29 3.04
N ARG A 68 -3.24 -4.51 3.47
CA ARG A 68 -1.87 -4.88 3.78
C ARG A 68 -0.99 -4.90 2.52
N LEU A 69 -1.49 -5.45 1.42
CA LEU A 69 -0.73 -5.60 0.19
C LEU A 69 -0.35 -4.24 -0.41
N VAL A 70 -1.26 -3.25 -0.43
CA VAL A 70 -0.94 -1.90 -0.89
C VAL A 70 0.11 -1.23 -0.01
N PHE A 71 0.09 -1.48 1.29
CA PHE A 71 1.13 -0.95 2.18
C PHE A 71 2.50 -1.54 1.84
N HIS A 72 2.61 -2.87 1.71
CA HIS A 72 3.87 -3.53 1.35
C HIS A 72 4.41 -3.04 0.01
N ASP A 73 3.56 -2.93 -1.00
CA ASP A 73 3.94 -2.44 -2.32
C ASP A 73 4.42 -0.98 -2.27
N CYS A 74 3.59 -0.08 -1.74
CA CYS A 74 3.88 1.35 -1.72
C CYS A 74 5.02 1.74 -0.78
N PHE A 75 5.22 1.04 0.32
CA PHE A 75 6.23 1.39 1.32
C PHE A 75 7.66 1.03 0.88
N VAL A 76 7.80 0.07 -0.02
CA VAL A 76 9.11 -0.32 -0.58
C VAL A 76 9.45 0.52 -1.79
N ARG A 77 8.82 0.31 -2.93
CA ARG A 77 9.02 1.09 -4.18
C ARG A 77 7.84 1.08 -5.13
N GLY A 78 6.67 0.65 -4.65
CA GLY A 78 5.47 0.61 -5.48
C GLY A 78 5.50 -0.49 -6.53
N CYS A 79 6.25 -1.57 -6.33
CA CYS A 79 6.27 -2.77 -7.17
C CYS A 79 7.06 -3.91 -6.55
N ASP A 80 7.02 -4.05 -5.24
CA ASP A 80 7.68 -5.21 -4.65
C ASP A 80 6.83 -6.48 -4.85
N GLY A 81 6.93 -7.03 -6.06
CA GLY A 81 6.38 -8.33 -6.42
C GLY A 81 7.14 -9.51 -5.84
N SER A 82 8.13 -9.29 -5.00
CA SER A 82 8.91 -10.35 -4.36
C SER A 82 8.07 -11.08 -3.32
N ARG A 83 7.19 -11.96 -3.78
CA ARG A 83 6.37 -12.85 -2.91
C ARG A 83 7.25 -13.72 -1.99
N GLU A 84 8.50 -13.90 -2.35
CA GLU A 84 9.49 -14.73 -1.66
C GLU A 84 10.21 -13.99 -0.52
N ALA A 85 10.11 -12.67 -0.46
CA ALA A 85 10.70 -11.91 0.63
C ALA A 85 10.12 -12.33 1.98
N PRO A 86 10.94 -12.57 3.01
CA PRO A 86 10.44 -12.94 4.35
C PRO A 86 9.38 -11.97 4.90
N ALA A 87 9.53 -10.67 4.65
CA ALA A 87 8.56 -9.65 5.03
C ALA A 87 7.21 -9.81 4.32
N ASN A 88 7.16 -10.47 3.15
CA ASN A 88 5.98 -10.66 2.34
C ASN A 88 5.29 -12.02 2.57
N ILE A 89 5.82 -12.85 3.45
CA ILE A 89 5.19 -14.12 3.83
C ILE A 89 3.79 -13.85 4.39
N GLY A 90 2.80 -14.56 3.85
CA GLY A 90 1.40 -14.43 4.24
C GLY A 90 0.66 -13.26 3.60
N LEU A 91 1.23 -12.56 2.61
CA LEU A 91 0.46 -11.70 1.71
C LEU A 91 -0.54 -12.56 0.91
N ALA A 92 -1.72 -12.03 0.69
CA ALA A 92 -2.81 -12.73 0.03
C ALA A 92 -3.60 -11.80 -0.89
N ALA A 93 -4.61 -12.34 -1.58
CA ALA A 93 -5.48 -11.66 -2.54
C ALA A 93 -4.82 -11.35 -3.90
N PHE A 94 -3.73 -11.98 -4.24
CA PHE A 94 -3.10 -11.88 -5.57
C PHE A 94 -4.02 -12.42 -6.67
N ASP A 95 -4.72 -13.52 -6.39
CA ASP A 95 -5.71 -14.13 -7.28
C ASP A 95 -6.82 -13.14 -7.68
N VAL A 96 -7.29 -12.34 -6.73
CA VAL A 96 -8.29 -11.30 -6.98
C VAL A 96 -7.73 -10.21 -7.90
N LEU A 97 -6.48 -9.77 -7.68
CA LEU A 97 -5.83 -8.77 -8.54
C LEU A 97 -5.59 -9.32 -9.95
N GLU A 98 -5.20 -10.58 -10.07
CA GLU A 98 -5.03 -11.26 -11.35
C GLU A 98 -6.37 -11.37 -12.13
N GLU A 99 -7.47 -11.73 -11.44
CA GLU A 99 -8.82 -11.71 -12.05
C GLU A 99 -9.20 -10.32 -12.57
N ILE A 100 -8.96 -9.27 -11.76
CA ILE A 100 -9.23 -7.88 -12.15
C ILE A 100 -8.38 -7.48 -13.36
N LYS A 101 -7.08 -7.76 -13.32
CA LYS A 101 -6.16 -7.44 -14.41
C LYS A 101 -6.59 -8.14 -15.70
N ALA A 102 -6.88 -9.43 -15.64
CA ALA A 102 -7.32 -10.21 -16.80
C ALA A 102 -8.64 -9.66 -17.39
N ASP A 103 -9.59 -9.23 -16.56
CA ASP A 103 -10.83 -8.63 -17.04
C ASP A 103 -10.62 -7.27 -17.69
N LEU A 104 -9.78 -6.43 -17.08
CA LEU A 104 -9.42 -5.12 -17.64
C LEU A 104 -8.63 -5.25 -18.94
N GLU A 105 -7.73 -6.22 -19.07
CA GLU A 105 -7.00 -6.46 -20.32
C GLU A 105 -7.92 -6.89 -21.48
N ARG A 106 -9.00 -7.63 -21.20
CA ARG A 106 -10.04 -7.95 -22.21
C ARG A 106 -10.81 -6.70 -22.66
N LYS A 107 -11.08 -5.78 -21.74
CA LYS A 107 -11.92 -4.59 -21.98
C LYS A 107 -11.12 -3.37 -22.44
N CYS A 108 -9.90 -3.23 -21.96
CA CYS A 108 -9.06 -2.05 -22.11
C CYS A 108 -7.55 -2.42 -22.10
N ARG A 109 -7.12 -3.15 -23.10
CA ARG A 109 -5.80 -3.79 -23.18
C ARG A 109 -4.64 -2.78 -23.06
N GLY A 110 -3.70 -3.07 -22.17
CA GLY A 110 -2.44 -2.34 -22.01
C GLY A 110 -2.58 -0.93 -21.44
N VAL A 111 -3.71 -0.60 -20.83
CA VAL A 111 -3.98 0.77 -20.34
C VAL A 111 -3.91 0.89 -18.82
N VAL A 112 -4.36 -0.13 -18.09
CA VAL A 112 -4.48 -0.06 -16.62
C VAL A 112 -3.32 -0.79 -15.96
N SER A 113 -2.52 -0.07 -15.19
CA SER A 113 -1.38 -0.63 -14.44
C SER A 113 -1.84 -1.51 -13.27
N CYS A 114 -1.01 -2.47 -12.87
CA CYS A 114 -1.23 -3.28 -11.68
C CYS A 114 -1.17 -2.43 -10.40
N SER A 115 -0.27 -1.45 -10.36
CA SER A 115 -0.17 -0.49 -9.26
C SER A 115 -1.46 0.28 -9.04
N ASP A 116 -2.12 0.76 -10.09
CA ASP A 116 -3.40 1.45 -9.96
C ASP A 116 -4.53 0.49 -9.57
N ILE A 117 -4.55 -0.73 -10.13
CA ILE A 117 -5.52 -1.77 -9.73
C ILE A 117 -5.41 -2.02 -8.23
N LEU A 118 -4.20 -2.20 -7.69
CA LEU A 118 -3.97 -2.48 -6.28
C LEU A 118 -4.45 -1.33 -5.39
N VAL A 119 -4.12 -0.08 -5.73
CA VAL A 119 -4.49 1.09 -4.92
C VAL A 119 -6.01 1.32 -4.95
N TYR A 120 -6.67 1.16 -6.10
CA TYR A 120 -8.12 1.22 -6.19
C TYR A 120 -8.79 0.06 -5.44
N ALA A 121 -8.25 -1.15 -5.54
CA ALA A 121 -8.77 -2.32 -4.82
C ALA A 121 -8.71 -2.12 -3.30
N ALA A 122 -7.61 -1.59 -2.75
CA ALA A 122 -7.48 -1.30 -1.33
C ALA A 122 -8.42 -0.18 -0.86
N ARG A 123 -8.62 0.89 -1.67
CA ARG A 123 -9.64 1.93 -1.41
C ARG A 123 -11.03 1.31 -1.33
N ASP A 124 -11.38 0.49 -2.30
CA ASP A 124 -12.72 -0.11 -2.40
C ASP A 124 -12.95 -1.10 -1.27
N ALA A 125 -11.93 -1.88 -0.90
CA ALA A 125 -11.97 -2.75 0.26
C ALA A 125 -12.21 -1.96 1.55
N THR A 126 -11.50 -0.86 1.75
CA THR A 126 -11.67 0.03 2.90
C THR A 126 -13.08 0.61 2.96
N LYS A 127 -13.62 1.06 1.82
CA LYS A 127 -14.99 1.59 1.72
C LYS A 127 -16.03 0.52 2.07
N ILE A 128 -15.88 -0.69 1.56
CA ILE A 128 -16.82 -1.80 1.81
C ILE A 128 -16.77 -2.23 3.26
N LEU A 129 -15.57 -2.47 3.81
CA LEU A 129 -15.39 -2.94 5.18
C LEU A 129 -15.84 -1.90 6.21
N SER A 130 -15.69 -0.61 5.90
CA SER A 130 -16.17 0.48 6.75
C SER A 130 -17.65 0.80 6.52
N ARG A 131 -18.39 0.01 5.75
CA ARG A 131 -19.80 0.29 5.40
C ARG A 131 -20.00 1.70 4.81
N GLY A 132 -19.00 2.20 4.06
CA GLY A 132 -19.02 3.52 3.44
C GLY A 132 -18.58 4.68 4.33
N HIS A 133 -18.27 4.46 5.62
CA HIS A 133 -17.79 5.54 6.50
C HIS A 133 -16.43 6.08 6.08
N ILE A 134 -15.58 5.24 5.48
CA ILE A 134 -14.29 5.63 4.94
C ILE A 134 -14.38 5.60 3.42
N ASP A 135 -14.52 6.76 2.83
CA ASP A 135 -14.58 6.96 1.38
C ASP A 135 -13.66 8.13 0.99
N TYR A 136 -12.75 7.88 0.06
CA TYR A 136 -11.80 8.87 -0.42
C TYR A 136 -11.47 8.66 -1.90
N LYS A 137 -11.17 9.76 -2.58
CA LYS A 137 -10.78 9.73 -3.99
C LYS A 137 -9.30 9.37 -4.12
N VAL A 138 -9.00 8.43 -5.01
CA VAL A 138 -7.65 8.02 -5.35
C VAL A 138 -7.35 8.47 -6.78
N PRO A 139 -6.25 9.19 -7.01
CA PRO A 139 -5.81 9.50 -8.36
C PRO A 139 -5.14 8.26 -8.99
N GLY A 140 -5.36 8.05 -10.28
CA GLY A 140 -4.69 7.05 -11.11
C GLY A 140 -3.62 7.66 -12.00
N GLY A 141 -2.93 6.79 -12.72
CA GLY A 141 -1.85 7.14 -13.65
C GLY A 141 -0.48 6.64 -13.19
N ARG A 142 -0.44 5.74 -12.20
CA ARG A 142 0.80 5.04 -11.81
C ARG A 142 1.24 4.12 -12.93
N LEU A 143 2.54 4.03 -13.08
CA LEU A 143 3.17 2.97 -13.87
C LEU A 143 3.49 1.78 -12.98
N ASP A 144 3.62 0.62 -13.57
CA ASP A 144 4.15 -0.53 -12.87
C ASP A 144 5.67 -0.37 -12.72
N GLY A 145 6.22 -0.76 -11.58
CA GLY A 145 7.65 -0.70 -11.35
C GLY A 145 8.39 -1.74 -12.16
N MET A 146 9.61 -1.40 -12.48
CA MET A 146 10.51 -2.21 -13.30
C MET A 146 11.47 -3.06 -12.45
N TYR A 147 11.44 -2.90 -11.14
CA TYR A 147 12.42 -3.52 -10.23
C TYR A 147 11.74 -4.08 -8.99
N SER A 148 12.09 -5.30 -8.63
CA SER A 148 11.60 -5.97 -7.42
C SER A 148 12.80 -6.57 -6.67
N SER A 149 12.90 -6.31 -5.36
CA SER A 149 14.02 -6.74 -4.53
C SER A 149 13.54 -7.24 -3.17
N ALA A 150 13.72 -8.53 -2.92
CA ALA A 150 13.44 -9.13 -1.61
C ALA A 150 14.28 -8.49 -0.49
N TYR A 151 15.51 -8.07 -0.81
CA TYR A 151 16.37 -7.37 0.14
C TYR A 151 15.79 -6.01 0.55
N GLU A 152 15.31 -5.22 -0.42
CA GLU A 152 14.70 -3.93 -0.13
C GLU A 152 13.41 -4.08 0.67
N ALA A 153 12.56 -5.06 0.35
CA ALA A 153 11.37 -5.34 1.13
C ALA A 153 11.70 -5.62 2.60
N GLN A 154 12.71 -6.44 2.85
CA GLN A 154 13.15 -6.77 4.21
C GLN A 154 13.77 -5.56 4.94
N ALA A 155 14.49 -4.69 4.23
CA ALA A 155 15.16 -3.53 4.81
C ALA A 155 14.23 -2.34 5.08
N GLU A 156 13.21 -2.16 4.24
CA GLU A 156 12.35 -0.97 4.26
C GLU A 156 11.06 -1.15 5.06
N LEU A 157 10.46 -2.36 5.02
CA LEU A 157 9.23 -2.62 5.75
C LEU A 157 9.47 -2.64 7.27
N PRO A 158 8.61 -2.01 8.07
CA PRO A 158 8.75 -2.00 9.51
C PRO A 158 8.49 -3.41 10.08
N ASP A 159 9.40 -3.87 10.95
CA ASP A 159 9.25 -5.14 11.63
C ASP A 159 8.30 -5.04 12.84
N SER A 160 7.62 -6.14 13.15
CA SER A 160 6.70 -6.22 14.29
C SER A 160 7.36 -6.06 15.66
N THR A 161 8.69 -6.19 15.74
CA THR A 161 9.50 -6.04 16.95
C THR A 161 10.03 -4.61 17.14
N PHE A 162 9.84 -3.72 16.16
CA PHE A 162 10.33 -2.35 16.24
C PHE A 162 9.75 -1.60 17.45
N THR A 163 10.63 -0.87 18.14
CA THR A 163 10.23 0.11 19.15
C THR A 163 9.52 1.30 18.51
N ALA A 164 8.84 2.12 19.32
CA ALA A 164 8.18 3.32 18.82
C ALA A 164 9.17 4.27 18.11
N GLN A 165 10.40 4.44 18.65
CA GLN A 165 11.41 5.28 18.01
C GLN A 165 11.87 4.71 16.67
N GLN A 166 12.10 3.40 16.59
CA GLN A 166 12.46 2.75 15.32
C GLN A 166 11.37 2.91 14.27
N LEU A 167 10.10 2.84 14.66
CA LEU A 167 8.98 3.10 13.76
C LEU A 167 8.95 4.55 13.28
N ILE A 168 9.13 5.52 14.21
CA ILE A 168 9.20 6.95 13.86
C ILE A 168 10.32 7.19 12.83
N ASP A 169 11.51 6.66 13.08
CA ASP A 169 12.67 6.82 12.20
C ASP A 169 12.45 6.14 10.84
N ASN A 170 11.81 4.95 10.83
CA ASN A 170 11.48 4.24 9.62
C ASN A 170 10.48 5.01 8.75
N PHE A 171 9.42 5.55 9.36
CA PHE A 171 8.42 6.35 8.65
C PHE A 171 8.97 7.71 8.22
N ALA A 172 9.86 8.33 9.02
CA ALA A 172 10.51 9.59 8.66
C ALA A 172 11.34 9.49 7.38
N ARG A 173 12.00 8.33 7.12
CA ARG A 173 12.69 8.08 5.85
C ARG A 173 11.76 8.11 4.63
N LYS A 174 10.47 7.90 4.85
CA LYS A 174 9.42 7.97 3.82
C LYS A 174 8.65 9.30 3.86
N ASN A 175 9.18 10.31 4.57
CA ASN A 175 8.58 11.63 4.76
C ASN A 175 7.21 11.62 5.48
N PHE A 176 7.02 10.69 6.40
CA PHE A 176 5.89 10.67 7.33
C PHE A 176 6.34 11.17 8.71
N ASP A 177 5.51 11.96 9.36
CA ASP A 177 5.71 12.32 10.76
C ASP A 177 5.15 11.24 11.71
N ALA A 178 5.42 11.41 13.01
CA ALA A 178 4.98 10.45 14.03
C ALA A 178 3.45 10.34 14.13
N GLU A 179 2.72 11.43 13.93
CA GLU A 179 1.26 11.43 13.95
C GLU A 179 0.70 10.63 12.75
N GLU A 180 1.28 10.81 11.58
CA GLU A 180 0.93 10.08 10.38
C GLU A 180 1.21 8.59 10.50
N MET A 181 2.34 8.22 11.11
CA MET A 181 2.66 6.83 11.45
C MET A 181 1.58 6.21 12.34
N VAL A 182 1.15 6.90 13.41
CA VAL A 182 0.09 6.41 14.30
C VAL A 182 -1.24 6.24 13.54
N ILE A 183 -1.61 7.21 12.72
CA ILE A 183 -2.83 7.14 11.91
C ILE A 183 -2.80 5.95 10.95
N LEU A 184 -1.68 5.74 10.25
CA LEU A 184 -1.50 4.64 9.32
C LEU A 184 -1.50 3.28 10.04
N SER A 185 -0.94 3.22 11.24
CA SER A 185 -0.99 2.03 12.10
C SER A 185 -2.44 1.64 12.48
N GLY A 186 -3.39 2.57 12.41
CA GLY A 186 -4.81 2.30 12.58
C GLY A 186 -5.39 1.29 11.58
N ALA A 187 -4.71 1.04 10.45
CA ALA A 187 -5.08 -0.02 9.51
C ALA A 187 -5.06 -1.43 10.14
N HIS A 188 -4.30 -1.63 11.23
CA HIS A 188 -4.30 -2.88 11.97
C HIS A 188 -5.58 -3.15 12.79
N SER A 189 -6.53 -2.23 12.81
CA SER A 189 -7.84 -2.46 13.42
C SER A 189 -8.71 -3.43 12.63
N ILE A 190 -8.30 -3.83 11.41
CA ILE A 190 -8.96 -4.86 10.60
C ILE A 190 -8.02 -6.06 10.37
N GLY A 191 -8.60 -7.23 10.09
CA GLY A 191 -7.83 -8.43 9.78
C GLY A 191 -7.46 -9.25 10.99
N MET A 192 -6.41 -10.05 10.84
CA MET A 192 -5.97 -11.04 11.84
C MET A 192 -4.45 -10.95 12.00
N ALA A 193 -3.98 -11.15 13.25
CA ALA A 193 -2.57 -11.26 13.57
C ALA A 193 -2.26 -12.64 14.17
N HIS A 194 -1.13 -13.23 13.78
CA HIS A 194 -0.61 -14.42 14.44
C HIS A 194 -0.04 -14.06 15.81
N CYS A 195 -0.28 -14.90 16.82
CA CYS A 195 0.23 -14.65 18.17
C CYS A 195 1.76 -14.53 18.24
N SER A 196 2.48 -15.17 17.32
CA SER A 196 3.93 -15.03 17.18
C SER A 196 4.37 -13.58 16.91
N SER A 197 3.58 -12.81 16.19
CA SER A 197 3.92 -11.43 15.81
C SER A 197 3.89 -10.44 16.97
N PHE A 198 3.24 -10.78 18.10
CA PHE A 198 3.15 -9.89 19.26
C PHE A 198 3.44 -10.59 20.59
N ARG A 199 3.98 -11.82 20.56
CA ARG A 199 4.27 -12.60 21.79
C ARG A 199 5.16 -11.83 22.75
N GLY A 200 6.18 -11.13 22.27
CA GLY A 200 7.05 -10.31 23.11
C GLY A 200 6.32 -9.24 23.91
N ARG A 201 5.21 -8.71 23.37
CA ARG A 201 4.38 -7.73 24.06
C ARG A 201 3.55 -8.32 25.20
N LEU A 202 3.25 -9.61 25.13
CA LEU A 202 2.53 -10.32 26.21
C LEU A 202 3.39 -10.55 27.44
N THR A 203 4.72 -10.60 27.26
CA THR A 203 5.72 -10.75 28.33
C THR A 203 6.40 -9.43 28.71
N ALA A 204 6.05 -8.32 28.08
CA ALA A 204 6.59 -6.99 28.36
C ALA A 204 6.25 -6.52 29.80
N PRO A 205 7.04 -5.60 30.36
CA PRO A 205 6.78 -5.04 31.68
C PRO A 205 5.36 -4.48 31.85
N SER A 206 4.91 -4.37 33.09
CA SER A 206 3.62 -3.77 33.40
C SER A 206 3.56 -2.31 32.93
N GLY A 207 2.47 -1.93 32.25
CA GLY A 207 2.27 -0.57 31.74
C GLY A 207 2.45 -0.40 30.24
N GLU A 208 3.15 -1.32 29.55
CA GLU A 208 3.29 -1.25 28.09
C GLU A 208 2.04 -1.71 27.33
N ILE A 209 1.22 -2.55 27.96
CA ILE A 209 -0.04 -3.02 27.42
C ILE A 209 -1.09 -3.07 28.53
N ASN A 210 -2.31 -2.67 28.22
CA ASN A 210 -3.42 -2.77 29.15
C ASN A 210 -3.56 -4.20 29.69
N ARG A 211 -3.69 -4.35 31.01
CA ARG A 211 -3.71 -5.66 31.68
C ARG A 211 -4.84 -6.55 31.19
N ASP A 212 -6.04 -6.01 31.04
CA ASP A 212 -7.21 -6.82 30.66
C ASP A 212 -7.11 -7.26 29.19
N TYR A 213 -6.57 -6.38 28.35
CA TYR A 213 -6.28 -6.70 26.95
C TYR A 213 -5.17 -7.77 26.84
N ARG A 214 -4.11 -7.69 27.66
CA ARG A 214 -3.07 -8.73 27.76
C ARG A 214 -3.67 -10.09 28.15
N ASN A 215 -4.55 -10.10 29.16
CA ASN A 215 -5.21 -11.32 29.61
C ASN A 215 -6.09 -11.93 28.51
N LEU A 216 -6.83 -11.10 27.79
CA LEU A 216 -7.62 -11.53 26.63
C LEU A 216 -6.75 -12.14 25.53
N LEU A 217 -5.64 -11.50 25.19
CA LEU A 217 -4.72 -12.01 24.17
C LEU A 217 -4.06 -13.32 24.60
N ASN A 218 -3.61 -13.41 25.85
CA ASN A 218 -3.08 -14.65 26.42
C ASN A 218 -4.10 -15.80 26.33
N TYR A 219 -5.33 -15.55 26.77
CA TYR A 219 -6.42 -16.52 26.65
C TYR A 219 -6.60 -17.01 25.21
N LYS A 220 -6.71 -16.07 24.25
CA LYS A 220 -6.89 -16.42 22.84
C LYS A 220 -5.69 -17.14 22.24
N CYS A 221 -4.47 -16.79 22.64
CA CYS A 221 -3.24 -17.38 22.13
C CYS A 221 -2.93 -18.77 22.72
N HIS A 222 -3.51 -19.14 23.86
CA HIS A 222 -3.33 -20.47 24.46
C HIS A 222 -4.30 -21.54 23.92
N GLN A 223 -5.37 -21.14 23.26
CA GLN A 223 -6.43 -22.05 22.84
C GLN A 223 -6.17 -22.84 21.56
N SER A 224 -5.08 -22.56 20.83
CA SER A 224 -4.80 -23.22 19.57
C SER A 224 -3.29 -23.33 19.32
N ALA A 225 -2.87 -24.43 18.69
CA ALA A 225 -1.47 -24.67 18.30
C ALA A 225 -0.93 -23.63 17.29
N ASN A 226 -1.82 -22.99 16.52
CA ASN A 226 -1.49 -21.92 15.60
C ASN A 226 -2.54 -20.81 15.66
N PRO A 227 -2.63 -20.07 16.78
CA PRO A 227 -3.69 -19.13 17.02
C PRO A 227 -3.52 -17.86 16.20
N ALA A 228 -4.47 -17.61 15.31
CA ALA A 228 -4.67 -16.30 14.72
C ALA A 228 -5.64 -15.51 15.61
N VAL A 229 -5.25 -14.32 16.01
CA VAL A 229 -6.12 -13.42 16.78
C VAL A 229 -6.82 -12.49 15.83
N VAL A 230 -8.15 -12.48 15.87
CA VAL A 230 -8.95 -11.54 15.10
C VAL A 230 -8.92 -10.19 15.81
N ASN A 231 -8.47 -9.16 15.10
CA ASN A 231 -8.63 -7.79 15.55
C ASN A 231 -10.08 -7.38 15.27
N ASN A 232 -10.98 -7.66 16.23
CA ASN A 232 -12.37 -7.25 16.10
C ASN A 232 -12.50 -5.77 16.45
N VAL A 233 -12.71 -4.95 15.44
CA VAL A 233 -13.33 -3.65 15.64
C VAL A 233 -14.82 -3.89 15.80
N ARG A 234 -15.36 -3.71 17.00
CA ARG A 234 -16.80 -3.74 17.23
C ARG A 234 -17.46 -2.59 16.48
N ASP A 235 -18.76 -2.72 16.16
CA ASP A 235 -19.50 -1.66 15.47
C ASP A 235 -19.41 -0.27 16.15
N GLU A 236 -19.25 -0.25 17.47
CA GLU A 236 -19.03 0.96 18.25
C GLU A 236 -17.65 1.56 18.05
N ASP A 237 -16.65 0.74 17.77
CA ASP A 237 -15.28 1.17 17.52
C ASP A 237 -15.12 1.78 16.12
N TYR A 238 -15.99 1.44 15.14
CA TYR A 238 -16.05 2.14 13.85
C TYR A 238 -16.34 3.62 14.01
N LYS A 239 -17.20 3.99 14.96
CA LYS A 239 -17.49 5.41 15.27
C LYS A 239 -16.25 6.09 15.86
N THR A 240 -15.50 5.39 16.69
CA THR A 240 -14.26 5.88 17.29
C THR A 240 -13.15 5.98 16.24
N VAL A 241 -12.91 4.94 15.46
CA VAL A 241 -11.98 4.95 14.34
C VAL A 241 -12.37 6.02 13.30
N ALA A 242 -13.66 6.16 12.99
CA ALA A 242 -14.14 7.20 12.07
C ALA A 242 -13.97 8.63 12.64
N ARG A 243 -13.91 8.83 13.96
CA ARG A 243 -13.58 10.12 14.59
C ARG A 243 -12.09 10.47 14.46
N PHE A 244 -11.20 9.48 14.46
CA PHE A 244 -9.77 9.67 14.17
C PHE A 244 -9.49 9.82 12.66
N MET A 245 -10.44 9.46 11.80
CA MET A 245 -10.31 9.40 10.34
C MET A 245 -10.40 10.75 9.59
N PRO A 246 -10.87 11.89 10.08
CA PRO A 246 -10.68 13.16 9.37
C PRO A 246 -9.20 13.43 9.06
N GLY A 247 -8.31 13.07 10.00
CA GLY A 247 -6.86 13.08 9.76
C GLY A 247 -6.42 12.05 8.71
N PHE A 248 -6.99 10.85 8.70
CA PHE A 248 -6.68 9.79 7.74
C PHE A 248 -7.04 10.20 6.30
N LYS A 249 -8.22 10.78 6.06
CA LYS A 249 -8.60 11.27 4.73
C LYS A 249 -7.64 12.31 4.15
N SER A 250 -7.11 13.22 4.97
CA SER A 250 -6.17 14.24 4.52
C SER A 250 -4.75 13.66 4.32
N ARG A 251 -4.39 12.63 5.04
CA ARG A 251 -3.03 12.05 5.11
C ARG A 251 -2.84 10.81 4.26
N VAL A 252 -3.89 10.10 3.87
CA VAL A 252 -3.88 9.16 2.74
C VAL A 252 -3.37 9.85 1.47
N ARG A 253 -3.45 11.18 1.37
CA ARG A 253 -2.75 11.94 0.32
C ARG A 253 -1.23 11.70 0.34
N LYS A 254 -0.58 11.59 1.51
CA LYS A 254 0.86 11.33 1.58
C LYS A 254 1.23 9.90 1.22
N ILE A 255 0.41 8.89 1.59
CA ILE A 255 0.58 7.52 1.04
C ILE A 255 0.44 7.55 -0.48
N ARG A 256 -0.55 8.27 -0.99
CA ARG A 256 -0.71 8.56 -2.40
C ARG A 256 0.57 9.11 -3.00
N ASP A 257 1.15 10.13 -2.35
CA ASP A 257 2.34 10.83 -2.84
C ASP A 257 3.61 9.97 -2.66
N LEU A 258 3.63 9.04 -1.69
CA LEU A 258 4.68 8.04 -1.54
C LEU A 258 4.68 7.06 -2.71
N CYS A 259 3.55 6.46 -3.03
CA CYS A 259 3.41 5.61 -4.22
C CYS A 259 3.70 6.36 -5.54
N CYS A 260 3.70 7.71 -5.53
CA CYS A 260 3.97 8.53 -6.68
C CYS A 260 5.44 8.94 -6.83
N ARG A 261 6.12 9.25 -5.70
CA ARG A 261 7.49 9.76 -5.72
C ARG A 261 8.49 8.70 -6.14
N ILE A 262 8.16 7.44 -5.93
CA ILE A 262 9.05 6.32 -6.21
C ILE A 262 9.01 5.91 -7.68
N ASN A 263 7.93 6.26 -8.40
CA ASN A 263 7.78 6.00 -9.84
C ASN A 263 8.18 7.19 -10.74
N GLY A 264 8.72 8.26 -10.18
CA GLY A 264 9.05 9.51 -10.89
C GLY A 264 10.50 9.96 -10.78
N SER A 265 11.41 9.11 -10.29
CA SER A 265 12.86 9.38 -10.28
C SER A 265 13.61 8.44 -11.20
#